data_d08e7962bb44ebe87db58870a9deeaf8
#
_entry.id   d08e7962bb44ebe87db58870a9deeaf8
#
_cell.length_a   1.000
_cell.length_b   1.000
_cell.length_c   1.000
_cell.angle_alpha   90.00
_cell.angle_beta   90.00
_cell.angle_gamma   90.00
#
_symmetry.space_group_name_H-M   'P 1'
#
loop_
_entity.id
_entity.type
_entity.pdbx_description
1 polymer ?
#
loop_
_entity_poly.entity_id
_entity_poly.type
_entity_poly.pdbx_seq_one_letter_code
_entity_poly.pdbx_strand_id
1 'polypeptide(L)'
;MPRSLRIEKENGVYHIINRGNYRQDVFINEGAHHSFEECLFETCEKCGWILEGFCVMTNHFHLVVRTPKGNLIYGMKWLQSTFSNRYHKFRKVNGKLFQGRYKSLIVEEDGHLGALLHYTHLNPVRAGMTDVIGLRDYRWSSYWYLNHPAKRPAFMDCSGALEAAGGLTDSSYGRRKYADYLNWLASDKAAQDEMAFDKMCRGWALGTKEFKKALIAEVASASEDEDEPSKKVARYDGATLHEANVLRWELALEQCIKRLKKTPADIMEEIKSADWKILIAAVLKCKTSATNVWIAEQLNMGVPHAVSRYVGIFKQNGTDQEKPFKKLIANITT
;
A
#
# COMPACT_ATOMS: atom_id res chain seq x y z
N MET A 1 17.23 -4.87 -7.75
CA MET A 1 16.39 -4.88 -6.54
C MET A 1 14.98 -5.30 -6.93
N PRO A 2 14.34 -6.19 -6.17
CA PRO A 2 12.95 -6.56 -6.40
C PRO A 2 12.05 -5.33 -6.34
N ARG A 3 10.93 -5.36 -7.05
CA ARG A 3 10.03 -4.21 -7.17
C ARG A 3 8.85 -4.41 -6.23
N SER A 4 8.47 -3.40 -5.42
CA SER A 4 7.20 -3.45 -4.68
C SER A 4 6.02 -3.40 -5.64
N LEU A 5 4.94 -4.09 -5.26
CA LEU A 5 3.67 -4.05 -5.98
C LEU A 5 3.20 -2.60 -6.09
N ARG A 6 2.79 -2.18 -7.28
CA ARG A 6 2.17 -0.88 -7.51
C ARG A 6 0.83 -1.11 -8.16
N ILE A 7 -0.20 -0.72 -7.46
CA ILE A 7 -1.55 -0.74 -7.96
C ILE A 7 -1.89 0.70 -8.33
N GLU A 8 -2.28 0.95 -9.56
CA GLU A 8 -2.90 2.22 -9.97
C GLU A 8 -4.40 2.02 -10.03
N LYS A 9 -5.13 2.90 -9.38
CA LYS A 9 -6.58 2.86 -9.28
C LYS A 9 -7.14 4.27 -9.40
N GLU A 10 -8.22 4.42 -10.12
CA GLU A 10 -9.00 5.66 -10.13
C GLU A 10 -9.52 5.96 -8.73
N ASN A 11 -9.45 7.20 -8.34
CA ASN A 11 -9.75 7.68 -6.99
C ASN A 11 -8.92 7.01 -5.86
N GLY A 12 -7.86 6.26 -6.21
CA GLY A 12 -6.99 5.64 -5.21
C GLY A 12 -6.26 6.68 -4.38
N VAL A 13 -6.20 6.45 -3.06
CA VAL A 13 -5.39 7.24 -2.12
C VAL A 13 -4.08 6.51 -1.87
N TYR A 14 -2.98 7.25 -1.90
CA TYR A 14 -1.63 6.67 -1.77
C TYR A 14 -0.78 7.40 -0.76
N HIS A 15 -0.12 6.64 0.10
CA HIS A 15 1.03 7.12 0.85
C HIS A 15 2.30 6.91 0.04
N ILE A 16 2.98 7.98 -0.31
CA ILE A 16 4.18 7.98 -1.15
C ILE A 16 5.37 8.45 -0.34
N ILE A 17 6.46 7.69 -0.43
CA ILE A 17 7.69 7.96 0.30
C ILE A 17 8.87 7.83 -0.67
N ASN A 18 9.79 8.77 -0.62
CA ASN A 18 11.13 8.56 -1.17
C ASN A 18 12.18 9.28 -0.34
N ARG A 19 13.41 8.81 -0.45
CA ARG A 19 14.54 9.28 0.35
C ARG A 19 15.73 9.62 -0.55
N GLY A 20 16.53 10.57 -0.13
CA GLY A 20 17.80 10.90 -0.77
C GLY A 20 18.72 9.69 -0.91
N ASN A 21 19.47 9.65 -2.01
CA ASN A 21 20.43 8.58 -2.27
C ASN A 21 21.46 8.52 -1.15
N TYR A 22 21.82 7.31 -0.70
CA TYR A 22 22.69 7.11 0.48
C TYR A 22 22.20 7.84 1.75
N ARG A 23 20.90 8.11 1.88
CA ARG A 23 20.28 8.88 2.97
C ARG A 23 20.82 10.33 3.07
N GLN A 24 21.39 10.84 2.01
CA GLN A 24 21.88 12.22 1.98
C GLN A 24 20.73 13.21 2.22
N ASP A 25 21.07 14.32 2.83
CA ASP A 25 20.14 15.41 3.04
C ASP A 25 19.94 16.16 1.72
N VAL A 26 18.80 15.90 1.07
CA VAL A 26 18.40 16.55 -0.18
C VAL A 26 17.80 17.93 0.11
N PHE A 27 17.09 18.03 1.21
CA PHE A 27 16.33 19.23 1.61
C PHE A 27 17.07 19.97 2.74
N ILE A 28 18.32 20.40 2.48
CA ILE A 28 19.16 21.06 3.50
C ILE A 28 18.75 22.51 3.75
N ASN A 29 18.25 23.17 2.72
CA ASN A 29 17.93 24.60 2.75
C ASN A 29 16.52 24.87 2.21
N GLU A 30 16.03 26.05 2.50
CA GLU A 30 14.68 26.50 2.09
C GLU A 30 14.50 26.44 0.57
N GLY A 31 15.52 26.76 -0.22
CA GLY A 31 15.43 26.72 -1.68
C GLY A 31 15.17 25.32 -2.24
N ALA A 32 15.76 24.27 -1.63
CA ALA A 32 15.50 22.89 -2.04
C ALA A 32 14.07 22.45 -1.65
N HIS A 33 13.61 22.80 -0.45
CA HIS A 33 12.24 22.55 -0.02
C HIS A 33 11.24 23.28 -0.91
N HIS A 34 11.46 24.56 -1.17
CA HIS A 34 10.58 25.39 -2.01
C HIS A 34 10.49 24.82 -3.43
N SER A 35 11.64 24.49 -4.03
CA SER A 35 11.65 23.89 -5.37
C SER A 35 10.93 22.55 -5.44
N PHE A 36 11.00 21.73 -4.39
CA PHE A 36 10.23 20.48 -4.32
C PHE A 36 8.74 20.74 -4.18
N GLU A 37 8.34 21.66 -3.29
CA GLU A 37 6.95 22.07 -3.09
C GLU A 37 6.35 22.60 -4.38
N GLU A 38 7.05 23.46 -5.10
CA GLU A 38 6.60 23.95 -6.43
C GLU A 38 6.40 22.79 -7.40
N CYS A 39 7.38 21.87 -7.51
CA CYS A 39 7.21 20.69 -8.37
C CYS A 39 6.04 19.81 -7.95
N LEU A 40 5.79 19.65 -6.65
CA LEU A 40 4.65 18.91 -6.12
C LEU A 40 3.33 19.58 -6.52
N PHE A 41 3.22 20.90 -6.36
CA PHE A 41 2.02 21.66 -6.69
C PHE A 41 1.75 21.67 -8.19
N GLU A 42 2.78 21.88 -9.01
CA GLU A 42 2.68 21.74 -10.48
C GLU A 42 2.24 20.32 -10.89
N THR A 43 2.67 19.29 -10.15
CA THR A 43 2.24 17.90 -10.40
C THR A 43 0.76 17.73 -10.07
N CYS A 44 0.30 18.25 -8.95
CA CYS A 44 -1.10 18.17 -8.55
C CYS A 44 -2.01 18.84 -9.59
N GLU A 45 -1.66 20.04 -10.05
CA GLU A 45 -2.42 20.75 -11.10
C GLU A 45 -2.41 19.97 -12.41
N LYS A 46 -1.25 19.55 -12.88
CA LYS A 46 -1.07 18.83 -14.15
C LYS A 46 -1.79 17.50 -14.19
N CYS A 47 -1.76 16.75 -13.09
CA CYS A 47 -2.32 15.40 -13.01
C CYS A 47 -3.76 15.38 -12.49
N GLY A 48 -4.26 16.50 -11.96
CA GLY A 48 -5.54 16.58 -11.27
C GLY A 48 -5.53 15.81 -9.96
N TRP A 49 -4.40 15.81 -9.24
CA TRP A 49 -4.30 15.15 -7.94
C TRP A 49 -4.92 16.01 -6.85
N ILE A 50 -5.52 15.35 -5.87
CA ILE A 50 -5.90 15.97 -4.60
C ILE A 50 -4.80 15.64 -3.58
N LEU A 51 -4.20 16.67 -3.00
CA LEU A 51 -3.17 16.54 -1.98
C LEU A 51 -3.81 16.54 -0.61
N GLU A 52 -3.98 15.33 -0.05
CA GLU A 52 -4.59 15.12 1.28
C GLU A 52 -3.62 15.51 2.42
N GLY A 53 -2.32 15.27 2.19
CA GLY A 53 -1.29 15.61 3.16
C GLY A 53 0.12 15.47 2.61
N PHE A 54 1.06 16.19 3.20
CA PHE A 54 2.48 16.02 2.90
C PHE A 54 3.37 16.49 4.05
N CYS A 55 4.58 15.97 4.07
CA CYS A 55 5.66 16.46 4.92
C CYS A 55 7.00 16.22 4.23
N VAL A 56 7.77 17.28 4.01
CA VAL A 56 9.11 17.22 3.44
C VAL A 56 10.12 17.36 4.57
N MET A 57 10.85 16.27 4.83
CA MET A 57 11.89 16.20 5.86
C MET A 57 13.26 16.54 5.25
N THR A 58 14.34 16.56 6.03
CA THR A 58 15.70 16.90 5.52
C THR A 58 16.19 15.97 4.41
N ASN A 59 15.88 14.67 4.48
CA ASN A 59 16.38 13.67 3.53
C ASN A 59 15.32 12.80 2.87
N HIS A 60 14.06 12.99 3.18
CA HIS A 60 12.95 12.23 2.60
C HIS A 60 11.66 13.06 2.64
N PHE A 61 10.65 12.56 1.97
CA PHE A 61 9.31 13.15 1.99
C PHE A 61 8.23 12.09 2.15
N HIS A 62 7.11 12.52 2.70
CA HIS A 62 5.84 11.79 2.74
C HIS A 62 4.79 12.59 1.98
N LEU A 63 4.08 11.96 1.06
CA LEU A 63 2.93 12.54 0.37
C LEU A 63 1.74 11.63 0.58
N VAL A 64 0.59 12.20 0.83
CA VAL A 64 -0.70 11.52 0.84
C VAL A 64 -1.51 12.14 -0.29
N VAL A 65 -1.71 11.41 -1.37
CA VAL A 65 -2.37 11.93 -2.57
C VAL A 65 -3.50 11.02 -3.01
N ARG A 66 -4.59 11.64 -3.44
CA ARG A 66 -5.66 10.97 -4.18
C ARG A 66 -5.45 11.21 -5.67
N THR A 67 -5.61 10.16 -6.46
CA THR A 67 -5.45 10.22 -7.91
C THR A 67 -6.78 9.94 -8.61
N PRO A 68 -7.62 10.97 -8.88
CA PRO A 68 -8.92 10.77 -9.51
C PRO A 68 -8.85 10.01 -10.84
N LYS A 69 -7.77 10.18 -11.59
CA LYS A 69 -7.55 9.57 -12.92
C LYS A 69 -6.67 8.32 -12.90
N GLY A 70 -6.30 7.76 -11.72
CA GLY A 70 -5.42 6.59 -11.63
C GLY A 70 -4.05 6.78 -12.29
N ASN A 71 -3.45 7.95 -12.22
CA ASN A 71 -2.25 8.34 -12.96
C ASN A 71 -1.01 8.57 -12.05
N LEU A 72 -0.90 7.78 -10.97
CA LEU A 72 0.17 7.91 -9.98
C LEU A 72 1.57 7.79 -10.59
N ILE A 73 1.79 6.79 -11.46
CA ILE A 73 3.11 6.52 -12.07
C ILE A 73 3.54 7.70 -12.93
N TYR A 74 2.61 8.23 -13.72
CA TYR A 74 2.89 9.40 -14.56
C TYR A 74 3.26 10.62 -13.72
N GLY A 75 2.45 10.97 -12.72
CA GLY A 75 2.69 12.13 -11.88
C GLY A 75 3.99 12.02 -11.08
N MET A 76 4.26 10.87 -10.50
CA MET A 76 5.51 10.65 -9.76
C MET A 76 6.76 10.67 -10.65
N LYS A 77 6.66 10.18 -11.89
CA LYS A 77 7.74 10.30 -12.87
C LYS A 77 8.01 11.77 -13.17
N TRP A 78 6.95 12.56 -13.38
CA TRP A 78 7.07 13.98 -13.65
C TRP A 78 7.69 14.74 -12.46
N LEU A 79 7.13 14.57 -11.25
CA LEU A 79 7.60 15.19 -10.01
C LEU A 79 9.11 14.94 -9.79
N GLN A 80 9.48 13.66 -9.76
CA GLN A 80 10.87 13.30 -9.43
C GLN A 80 11.86 13.73 -10.52
N SER A 81 11.48 13.64 -11.80
CA SER A 81 12.36 14.07 -12.89
C SER A 81 12.53 15.58 -12.89
N THR A 82 11.43 16.34 -12.74
CA THR A 82 11.46 17.81 -12.74
C THR A 82 12.27 18.34 -11.57
N PHE A 83 11.99 17.84 -10.35
CA PHE A 83 12.73 18.23 -9.17
C PHE A 83 14.22 17.85 -9.28
N SER A 84 14.55 16.63 -9.72
CA SER A 84 15.95 16.22 -9.88
C SER A 84 16.70 17.11 -10.88
N ASN A 85 16.07 17.45 -11.99
CA ASN A 85 16.65 18.36 -12.98
C ASN A 85 16.89 19.76 -12.44
N ARG A 86 15.89 20.35 -11.72
CA ARG A 86 16.03 21.65 -11.06
C ARG A 86 17.14 21.61 -10.01
N TYR A 87 17.15 20.59 -9.17
CA TYR A 87 18.16 20.41 -8.13
C TYR A 87 19.57 20.31 -8.70
N HIS A 88 19.79 19.44 -9.72
CA HIS A 88 21.09 19.25 -10.34
C HIS A 88 21.61 20.52 -11.02
N LYS A 89 20.71 21.23 -11.73
CA LYS A 89 21.06 22.51 -12.37
C LYS A 89 21.47 23.56 -11.36
N PHE A 90 20.72 23.69 -10.28
CA PHE A 90 20.99 24.68 -9.23
C PHE A 90 22.27 24.35 -8.45
N ARG A 91 22.44 23.09 -8.05
CA ARG A 91 23.60 22.64 -7.26
C ARG A 91 24.84 22.34 -8.09
N LYS A 92 24.74 22.35 -9.42
CA LYS A 92 25.84 21.99 -10.36
C LYS A 92 26.42 20.60 -10.04
N VAL A 93 25.57 19.63 -9.69
CA VAL A 93 25.93 18.24 -9.38
C VAL A 93 25.23 17.30 -10.33
N ASN A 94 25.75 16.07 -10.44
CA ASN A 94 25.18 15.01 -11.27
C ASN A 94 24.97 13.75 -10.42
N GLY A 95 24.16 12.81 -10.93
CA GLY A 95 23.96 11.52 -10.32
C GLY A 95 22.52 11.26 -9.92
N LYS A 96 22.31 10.21 -9.10
CA LYS A 96 20.98 9.83 -8.61
C LYS A 96 20.66 10.64 -7.36
N LEU A 97 19.62 11.46 -7.41
CA LEU A 97 19.18 12.25 -6.28
C LEU A 97 18.46 11.40 -5.22
N PHE A 98 17.61 10.48 -5.64
CA PHE A 98 16.83 9.62 -4.76
C PHE A 98 17.33 8.17 -4.75
N GLN A 99 17.10 7.48 -3.64
CA GLN A 99 17.45 6.08 -3.42
C GLN A 99 16.51 5.15 -4.22
N GLY A 100 16.69 5.10 -5.53
CA GLY A 100 15.85 4.28 -6.40
C GLY A 100 14.46 4.89 -6.62
N ARG A 101 13.47 4.00 -6.85
CA ARG A 101 12.09 4.41 -7.08
C ARG A 101 11.39 4.74 -5.76
N TYR A 102 10.40 5.65 -5.83
CA TYR A 102 9.53 5.90 -4.68
C TYR A 102 8.80 4.62 -4.25
N LYS A 103 8.46 4.54 -2.99
CA LYS A 103 7.52 3.57 -2.43
C LYS A 103 6.13 4.19 -2.44
N SER A 104 5.13 3.43 -2.85
CA SER A 104 3.72 3.80 -2.74
C SER A 104 2.97 2.69 -2.04
N LEU A 105 2.13 3.05 -1.09
CA LEU A 105 1.18 2.17 -0.43
C LEU A 105 -0.21 2.70 -0.77
N ILE A 106 -1.08 1.85 -1.29
CA ILE A 106 -2.50 2.22 -1.45
C ILE A 106 -3.17 2.19 -0.08
N VAL A 107 -4.04 3.14 0.19
CA VAL A 107 -4.62 3.38 1.52
C VAL A 107 -6.11 3.13 1.49
N GLU A 108 -6.60 2.34 2.44
CA GLU A 108 -8.03 2.22 2.75
C GLU A 108 -8.49 3.51 3.45
N GLU A 109 -9.57 4.09 2.98
CA GLU A 109 -10.01 5.40 3.47
C GLU A 109 -10.58 5.33 4.88
N ASP A 110 -11.34 4.29 5.18
CA ASP A 110 -11.99 4.13 6.48
C ASP A 110 -10.97 3.89 7.61
N GLY A 111 -10.78 4.93 8.42
CA GLY A 111 -9.90 4.90 9.59
C GLY A 111 -8.40 5.00 9.30
N HIS A 112 -7.90 4.41 8.20
CA HIS A 112 -6.47 4.37 7.91
C HIS A 112 -5.93 5.68 7.35
N LEU A 113 -6.74 6.39 6.56
CA LEU A 113 -6.36 7.70 6.00
C LEU A 113 -6.14 8.72 7.12
N GLY A 114 -7.05 8.81 8.08
CA GLY A 114 -6.92 9.72 9.21
C GLY A 114 -5.66 9.47 10.02
N ALA A 115 -5.41 8.22 10.40
CA ALA A 115 -4.19 7.82 11.12
C ALA A 115 -2.91 8.16 10.33
N LEU A 116 -2.93 7.96 9.00
CA LEU A 116 -1.82 8.32 8.13
C LEU A 116 -1.59 9.84 8.06
N LEU A 117 -2.64 10.64 8.04
CA LEU A 117 -2.54 12.10 8.04
C LEU A 117 -1.95 12.60 9.36
N HIS A 118 -2.39 12.07 10.51
CA HIS A 118 -1.79 12.37 11.81
C HIS A 118 -0.31 11.96 11.87
N TYR A 119 0.00 10.75 11.41
CA TYR A 119 1.38 10.29 11.26
C TYR A 119 2.22 11.25 10.42
N THR A 120 1.68 11.69 9.27
CA THR A 120 2.38 12.58 8.32
C THR A 120 2.64 13.94 8.96
N HIS A 121 1.66 14.51 9.66
CA HIS A 121 1.82 15.78 10.36
C HIS A 121 2.82 15.71 11.52
N LEU A 122 2.85 14.58 12.26
CA LEU A 122 3.75 14.40 13.39
C LEU A 122 5.18 13.97 13.00
N ASN A 123 5.48 13.73 11.73
CA ASN A 123 6.82 13.29 11.31
C ASN A 123 7.96 14.20 11.77
N PRO A 124 7.86 15.55 11.71
CA PRO A 124 8.93 16.42 12.21
C PRO A 124 9.19 16.25 13.71
N VAL A 125 8.14 16.06 14.51
CA VAL A 125 8.25 15.82 15.96
C VAL A 125 8.89 14.46 16.22
N ARG A 126 8.43 13.41 15.54
CA ARG A 126 8.95 12.05 15.66
C ARG A 126 10.42 11.92 15.25
N ALA A 127 10.87 12.80 14.36
CA ALA A 127 12.26 12.88 13.93
C ALA A 127 13.11 13.82 14.80
N GLY A 128 12.55 14.44 15.83
CA GLY A 128 13.25 15.36 16.72
C GLY A 128 13.65 16.70 16.04
N MET A 129 13.01 17.04 14.91
CA MET A 129 13.31 18.29 14.19
C MET A 129 12.63 19.51 14.83
N THR A 130 11.53 19.28 15.50
CA THR A 130 10.78 20.28 16.27
C THR A 130 10.02 19.56 17.39
N ASP A 131 9.56 20.32 18.37
CA ASP A 131 8.55 19.86 19.33
C ASP A 131 7.13 20.08 18.76
N VAL A 132 6.11 19.68 19.51
CA VAL A 132 4.70 19.82 19.05
C VAL A 132 4.28 21.28 18.99
N ILE A 133 4.83 22.15 19.84
CA ILE A 133 4.53 23.60 19.85
C ILE A 133 5.06 24.24 18.58
N GLY A 134 6.32 23.94 18.22
CA GLY A 134 6.96 24.44 17.00
C GLY A 134 6.45 23.80 15.70
N LEU A 135 5.69 22.69 15.81
CA LEU A 135 5.16 21.98 14.63
C LEU A 135 4.28 22.91 13.76
N ARG A 136 3.57 23.84 14.36
CA ARG A 136 2.75 24.81 13.64
C ARG A 136 3.55 25.69 12.68
N ASP A 137 4.81 25.94 13.02
CA ASP A 137 5.71 26.78 12.25
C ASP A 137 6.56 25.99 11.25
N TYR A 138 6.43 24.64 11.29
CA TYR A 138 7.12 23.79 10.34
C TYR A 138 6.54 23.95 8.93
N ARG A 139 7.16 24.83 8.15
CA ARG A 139 6.65 25.36 6.88
C ARG A 139 6.42 24.27 5.81
N TRP A 140 7.18 23.19 5.84
CA TRP A 140 7.27 22.19 4.78
C TRP A 140 6.32 21.00 4.99
N SER A 141 5.10 21.29 5.44
CA SER A 141 4.05 20.28 5.66
C SER A 141 2.65 20.81 5.38
N SER A 142 1.72 19.91 5.05
CA SER A 142 0.29 20.24 4.94
C SER A 142 -0.31 20.78 6.23
N TYR A 143 0.26 20.41 7.38
CA TYR A 143 -0.17 20.98 8.67
C TYR A 143 0.06 22.51 8.76
N TRP A 144 1.13 23.01 8.15
CA TRP A 144 1.34 24.46 8.02
C TRP A 144 0.22 25.10 7.20
N TYR A 145 -0.14 24.51 6.05
CA TYR A 145 -1.23 25.00 5.19
C TYR A 145 -2.59 24.90 5.86
N LEU A 146 -2.82 23.90 6.70
CA LEU A 146 -4.02 23.80 7.53
C LEU A 146 -4.15 25.05 8.44
N ASN A 147 -3.05 25.52 8.99
CA ASN A 147 -3.01 26.71 9.84
C ASN A 147 -2.95 28.04 9.06
N HIS A 148 -2.71 28.00 7.74
CA HIS A 148 -2.64 29.16 6.85
C HIS A 148 -3.60 29.01 5.66
N PRO A 149 -4.93 28.98 5.88
CA PRO A 149 -5.91 28.63 4.83
C PRO A 149 -5.88 29.59 3.63
N ALA A 150 -5.52 30.84 3.82
CA ALA A 150 -5.37 31.81 2.72
C ALA A 150 -4.21 31.48 1.75
N LYS A 151 -3.29 30.61 2.16
CA LYS A 151 -2.14 30.15 1.35
C LYS A 151 -2.35 28.77 0.75
N ARG A 152 -3.45 28.10 1.09
CA ARG A 152 -3.73 26.72 0.67
C ARG A 152 -4.17 26.68 -0.79
N PRO A 153 -3.51 25.88 -1.65
CA PRO A 153 -3.97 25.66 -3.02
C PRO A 153 -5.32 24.94 -3.07
N ALA A 154 -6.10 25.17 -4.12
CA ALA A 154 -7.43 24.57 -4.26
C ALA A 154 -7.44 23.03 -4.37
N PHE A 155 -6.34 22.42 -4.82
CA PHE A 155 -6.18 20.98 -4.90
C PHE A 155 -5.76 20.34 -3.56
N MET A 156 -5.56 21.13 -2.50
CA MET A 156 -5.17 20.59 -1.18
C MET A 156 -6.40 20.44 -0.29
N ASP A 157 -6.70 19.20 0.08
CA ASP A 157 -7.77 18.88 1.04
C ASP A 157 -7.16 18.49 2.39
N CYS A 158 -7.45 19.31 3.40
CA CYS A 158 -7.03 19.07 4.77
C CYS A 158 -8.16 18.57 5.67
N SER A 159 -9.36 18.33 5.12
CA SER A 159 -10.55 17.97 5.90
C SER A 159 -10.42 16.60 6.57
N GLY A 160 -9.83 15.62 5.89
CA GLY A 160 -9.69 14.26 6.41
C GLY A 160 -8.92 14.17 7.73
N ALA A 161 -7.91 15.02 7.94
CA ALA A 161 -7.17 15.07 9.20
C ALA A 161 -8.01 15.62 10.35
N LEU A 162 -8.85 16.62 10.08
CA LEU A 162 -9.75 17.23 11.06
C LEU A 162 -10.90 16.28 11.41
N GLU A 163 -11.50 15.65 10.41
CA GLU A 163 -12.58 14.71 10.60
C GLU A 163 -12.13 13.51 11.45
N ALA A 164 -10.96 12.94 11.15
CA ALA A 164 -10.41 11.83 11.91
C ALA A 164 -9.99 12.18 13.35
N ALA A 165 -9.81 13.46 13.66
CA ALA A 165 -9.52 13.93 15.01
C ALA A 165 -10.80 14.24 15.83
N GLY A 166 -11.93 13.63 15.47
CA GLY A 166 -13.20 13.76 16.19
C GLY A 166 -14.24 14.65 15.49
N GLY A 167 -14.26 14.66 14.15
CA GLY A 167 -15.25 15.40 13.37
C GLY A 167 -15.07 16.93 13.43
N LEU A 168 -13.81 17.37 13.51
CA LEU A 168 -13.50 18.79 13.59
C LEU A 168 -13.73 19.46 12.21
N THR A 169 -14.27 20.68 12.24
CA THR A 169 -14.42 21.50 11.02
C THR A 169 -13.19 22.36 10.76
N ASP A 170 -12.97 22.75 9.50
CA ASP A 170 -11.88 23.66 9.12
C ASP A 170 -12.21 25.13 9.51
N SER A 171 -12.20 25.34 10.79
CA SER A 171 -12.41 26.67 11.44
C SER A 171 -11.23 26.99 12.36
N SER A 172 -11.09 28.25 12.79
CA SER A 172 -10.06 28.60 13.76
C SER A 172 -10.17 27.82 15.06
N TYR A 173 -11.39 27.42 15.45
CA TYR A 173 -11.62 26.58 16.61
C TYR A 173 -11.19 25.15 16.35
N GLY A 174 -11.62 24.53 15.22
CA GLY A 174 -11.27 23.16 14.87
C GLY A 174 -9.76 22.97 14.71
N ARG A 175 -9.06 23.92 14.09
CA ARG A 175 -7.60 23.88 13.96
C ARG A 175 -6.87 23.94 15.30
N ARG A 176 -7.38 24.72 16.27
CA ARG A 176 -6.83 24.72 17.65
C ARG A 176 -7.06 23.37 18.33
N LYS A 177 -8.27 22.81 18.21
CA LYS A 177 -8.58 21.48 18.76
C LYS A 177 -7.74 20.38 18.14
N TYR A 178 -7.44 20.49 16.85
CA TYR A 178 -6.54 19.57 16.18
C TYR A 178 -5.10 19.69 16.67
N ALA A 179 -4.64 20.90 16.98
CA ALA A 179 -3.33 21.08 17.62
C ALA A 179 -3.29 20.43 19.03
N ASP A 180 -4.36 20.60 19.83
CA ASP A 180 -4.49 19.93 21.13
C ASP A 180 -4.45 18.40 20.96
N TYR A 181 -5.17 17.86 19.95
CA TYR A 181 -5.19 16.44 19.62
C TYR A 181 -3.80 15.92 19.21
N LEU A 182 -3.08 16.62 18.33
CA LEU A 182 -1.73 16.23 17.93
C LEU A 182 -0.75 16.29 19.11
N ASN A 183 -0.91 17.25 20.03
CA ASN A 183 -0.09 17.33 21.23
C ASN A 183 -0.31 16.12 22.14
N TRP A 184 -1.56 15.72 22.36
CA TRP A 184 -1.89 14.48 23.09
C TRP A 184 -1.32 13.26 22.36
N LEU A 185 -1.59 13.11 21.08
CA LEU A 185 -1.18 11.95 20.28
C LEU A 185 0.36 11.81 20.21
N ALA A 186 1.11 12.91 20.20
CA ALA A 186 2.56 12.89 20.20
C ALA A 186 3.15 12.28 21.48
N SER A 187 2.47 12.44 22.62
CA SER A 187 2.90 11.92 23.93
C SER A 187 2.33 10.53 24.24
N ASP A 188 1.25 10.11 23.57
CA ASP A 188 0.57 8.83 23.82
C ASP A 188 1.06 7.73 22.88
N LYS A 189 2.03 6.96 23.38
CA LYS A 189 2.60 5.86 22.61
C LYS A 189 1.57 4.75 22.34
N ALA A 190 0.65 4.49 23.27
CA ALA A 190 -0.37 3.46 23.10
C ALA A 190 -1.32 3.81 21.98
N ALA A 191 -1.78 5.08 21.90
CA ALA A 191 -2.60 5.57 20.78
C ALA A 191 -1.86 5.49 19.43
N GLN A 192 -0.55 5.81 19.40
CA GLN A 192 0.25 5.65 18.17
C GLN A 192 0.38 4.18 17.74
N ASP A 193 0.50 3.26 18.69
CA ASP A 193 0.60 1.82 18.40
C ASP A 193 -0.75 1.25 17.94
N GLU A 194 -1.87 1.70 18.51
CA GLU A 194 -3.21 1.38 18.05
C GLU A 194 -3.43 1.85 16.60
N MET A 195 -3.00 3.06 16.27
CA MET A 195 -3.01 3.61 14.92
C MET A 195 -1.95 2.99 13.99
N ALA A 196 -1.16 2.04 14.47
CA ALA A 196 -0.12 1.34 13.72
C ALA A 196 0.92 2.26 13.05
N PHE A 197 1.34 3.32 13.74
CA PHE A 197 2.34 4.28 13.23
C PHE A 197 3.66 3.64 12.79
N ASP A 198 4.05 2.52 13.40
CA ASP A 198 5.25 1.75 13.02
C ASP A 198 5.10 1.04 11.66
N LYS A 199 3.87 0.85 11.16
CA LYS A 199 3.53 0.16 9.91
C LYS A 199 3.26 1.12 8.76
N MET A 200 3.13 2.43 8.99
CA MET A 200 2.75 3.43 7.97
C MET A 200 3.68 3.46 6.76
N CYS A 201 4.93 3.01 6.92
CA CYS A 201 5.90 2.94 5.82
C CYS A 201 6.21 1.51 5.36
N ARG A 202 5.42 0.50 5.78
CA ARG A 202 5.68 -0.91 5.46
C ARG A 202 4.62 -1.50 4.55
N GLY A 203 4.99 -2.58 3.83
CA GLY A 203 4.07 -3.28 2.93
C GLY A 203 3.80 -2.54 1.63
N TRP A 204 2.66 -2.82 1.02
CA TRP A 204 2.19 -2.29 -0.27
C TRP A 204 0.82 -1.64 -0.18
N ALA A 205 0.09 -1.89 0.91
CA ALA A 205 -1.20 -1.30 1.21
C ALA A 205 -1.31 -1.03 2.72
N LEU A 206 -2.00 0.04 3.08
CA LEU A 206 -2.46 0.37 4.43
C LEU A 206 -3.96 0.13 4.46
N GLY A 207 -4.40 -0.84 5.25
CA GLY A 207 -5.81 -1.23 5.30
C GLY A 207 -6.00 -2.62 5.90
N THR A 208 -7.26 -3.00 6.00
CA THR A 208 -7.72 -4.29 6.48
C THR A 208 -7.28 -5.44 5.56
N LYS A 209 -7.40 -6.65 6.06
CA LYS A 209 -7.10 -7.84 5.24
C LYS A 209 -8.11 -7.99 4.10
N GLU A 210 -9.35 -7.64 4.34
CA GLU A 210 -10.46 -7.64 3.39
C GLU A 210 -10.19 -6.65 2.23
N PHE A 211 -9.78 -5.44 2.55
CA PHE A 211 -9.37 -4.43 1.56
C PHE A 211 -8.23 -4.94 0.67
N LYS A 212 -7.18 -5.50 1.28
CA LYS A 212 -6.04 -6.06 0.55
C LYS A 212 -6.45 -7.22 -0.38
N LYS A 213 -7.37 -8.10 0.07
CA LYS A 213 -7.92 -9.18 -0.75
C LYS A 213 -8.73 -8.64 -1.92
N ALA A 214 -9.57 -7.64 -1.69
CA ALA A 214 -10.36 -7.00 -2.75
C ALA A 214 -9.46 -6.38 -3.83
N LEU A 215 -8.40 -5.68 -3.44
CA LEU A 215 -7.42 -5.12 -4.38
C LEU A 215 -6.72 -6.19 -5.22
N ILE A 216 -6.34 -7.32 -4.62
CA ILE A 216 -5.70 -8.42 -5.34
C ILE A 216 -6.67 -9.04 -6.35
N ALA A 217 -7.93 -9.24 -5.96
CA ALA A 217 -8.96 -9.76 -6.84
C ALA A 217 -9.24 -8.81 -8.02
N GLU A 218 -9.28 -7.49 -7.78
CA GLU A 218 -9.46 -6.47 -8.82
C GLU A 218 -8.30 -6.49 -9.83
N VAL A 219 -7.06 -6.58 -9.36
CA VAL A 219 -5.88 -6.67 -10.24
C VAL A 219 -5.86 -7.97 -11.04
N ALA A 220 -6.29 -9.09 -10.44
CA ALA A 220 -6.36 -10.37 -11.13
C ALA A 220 -7.41 -10.35 -12.25
N SER A 221 -8.62 -9.82 -12.01
CA SER A 221 -9.66 -9.71 -13.03
C SER A 221 -9.25 -8.80 -14.20
N ALA A 222 -8.61 -7.66 -13.92
CA ALA A 222 -8.13 -6.74 -14.95
C ALA A 222 -7.03 -7.35 -15.85
N SER A 223 -6.31 -8.38 -15.39
CA SER A 223 -5.26 -9.04 -16.17
C SER A 223 -5.79 -10.13 -17.11
N GLU A 224 -7.04 -10.56 -16.97
CA GLU A 224 -7.68 -11.56 -17.83
C GLU A 224 -8.24 -10.93 -19.12
N ASP A 225 -8.52 -9.62 -19.13
CA ASP A 225 -9.10 -8.89 -20.27
C ASP A 225 -8.07 -8.35 -21.28
N GLU A 226 -6.76 -8.51 -21.03
CA GLU A 226 -5.71 -8.02 -21.93
C GLU A 226 -5.00 -9.19 -22.65
N ASP A 227 -5.26 -9.33 -23.95
CA ASP A 227 -4.64 -10.29 -24.89
C ASP A 227 -3.12 -10.06 -25.16
N GLU A 228 -2.40 -9.35 -24.33
CA GLU A 228 -0.95 -9.13 -24.49
C GLU A 228 -0.08 -9.94 -23.52
N PRO A 229 0.73 -10.89 -24.01
CA PRO A 229 1.64 -11.71 -23.20
C PRO A 229 2.89 -10.96 -22.69
N SER A 230 2.93 -9.64 -22.74
CA SER A 230 4.16 -8.86 -22.50
C SER A 230 4.27 -8.18 -21.12
N LYS A 231 3.34 -8.33 -20.20
CA LYS A 231 3.56 -7.80 -18.85
C LYS A 231 4.53 -8.70 -18.08
N LYS A 232 5.82 -8.40 -18.24
CA LYS A 232 6.93 -8.94 -17.44
C LYS A 232 6.51 -9.00 -15.99
N VAL A 233 6.47 -10.22 -15.43
CA VAL A 233 6.32 -10.47 -13.99
C VAL A 233 7.26 -9.53 -13.25
N ALA A 234 6.72 -8.47 -12.68
CA ALA A 234 7.53 -7.51 -11.95
C ALA A 234 8.13 -8.24 -10.75
N ARG A 235 9.46 -8.21 -10.61
CA ARG A 235 10.15 -8.77 -9.44
C ARG A 235 9.85 -7.88 -8.25
N TYR A 236 9.01 -8.36 -7.34
CA TYR A 236 8.64 -7.68 -6.10
C TYR A 236 9.67 -7.93 -4.99
N ASP A 237 9.73 -7.06 -3.98
CA ASP A 237 10.51 -7.39 -2.78
C ASP A 237 9.91 -8.63 -2.08
N GLY A 238 10.78 -9.44 -1.47
CA GLY A 238 10.39 -10.77 -1.00
C GLY A 238 9.26 -10.76 0.04
N ALA A 239 9.22 -9.79 0.94
CA ALA A 239 8.19 -9.70 1.98
C ALA A 239 6.84 -9.26 1.43
N THR A 240 6.83 -8.22 0.59
CA THR A 240 5.62 -7.72 -0.09
C THR A 240 5.05 -8.78 -1.04
N LEU A 241 5.92 -9.49 -1.77
CA LEU A 241 5.51 -10.60 -2.65
C LEU A 241 4.93 -11.74 -1.84
N HIS A 242 5.52 -12.07 -0.70
CA HIS A 242 5.02 -13.14 0.15
C HIS A 242 3.62 -12.81 0.70
N GLU A 243 3.43 -11.60 1.26
CA GLU A 243 2.12 -11.15 1.74
C GLU A 243 1.05 -11.21 0.63
N ALA A 244 1.35 -10.67 -0.54
CA ALA A 244 0.43 -10.68 -1.67
C ALA A 244 0.12 -12.11 -2.16
N ASN A 245 1.13 -12.99 -2.19
CA ASN A 245 0.93 -14.38 -2.57
C ASN A 245 0.06 -15.14 -1.56
N VAL A 246 0.30 -14.96 -0.26
CA VAL A 246 -0.54 -15.60 0.78
C VAL A 246 -2.00 -15.18 0.63
N LEU A 247 -2.27 -13.90 0.40
CA LEU A 247 -3.64 -13.42 0.16
C LEU A 247 -4.27 -14.02 -1.10
N ARG A 248 -3.50 -14.19 -2.20
CA ARG A 248 -3.96 -14.89 -3.41
C ARG A 248 -4.29 -16.35 -3.13
N TRP A 249 -3.45 -17.03 -2.35
CA TRP A 249 -3.69 -18.43 -1.99
C TRP A 249 -4.95 -18.58 -1.15
N GLU A 250 -5.18 -17.66 -0.20
CA GLU A 250 -6.39 -17.62 0.61
C GLU A 250 -7.63 -17.39 -0.25
N LEU A 251 -7.60 -16.41 -1.17
CA LEU A 251 -8.70 -16.15 -2.09
C LEU A 251 -9.03 -17.38 -2.95
N ALA A 252 -8.03 -18.03 -3.53
CA ALA A 252 -8.22 -19.22 -4.33
C ALA A 252 -8.80 -20.37 -3.49
N LEU A 253 -8.32 -20.54 -2.25
CA LEU A 253 -8.83 -21.54 -1.31
C LEU A 253 -10.30 -21.28 -0.95
N GLU A 254 -10.65 -20.04 -0.58
CA GLU A 254 -12.02 -19.63 -0.25
C GLU A 254 -12.99 -19.88 -1.43
N GLN A 255 -12.56 -19.56 -2.66
CA GLN A 255 -13.35 -19.83 -3.86
C GLN A 255 -13.56 -21.35 -4.06
N CYS A 256 -12.53 -22.18 -3.85
CA CYS A 256 -12.64 -23.63 -3.94
C CYS A 256 -13.62 -24.19 -2.90
N ILE A 257 -13.47 -23.79 -1.63
CA ILE A 257 -14.32 -24.22 -0.51
C ILE A 257 -15.78 -23.87 -0.78
N LYS A 258 -16.05 -22.61 -1.17
CA LYS A 258 -17.39 -22.14 -1.49
C LYS A 258 -18.05 -22.94 -2.63
N ARG A 259 -17.28 -23.24 -3.70
CA ARG A 259 -17.80 -23.99 -4.85
C ARG A 259 -18.07 -25.44 -4.55
N LEU A 260 -17.26 -26.06 -3.71
CA LEU A 260 -17.47 -27.43 -3.25
C LEU A 260 -18.47 -27.54 -2.09
N LYS A 261 -19.02 -26.38 -1.65
CA LYS A 261 -19.96 -26.29 -0.52
C LYS A 261 -19.43 -26.94 0.76
N LYS A 262 -18.13 -26.77 1.01
CA LYS A 262 -17.46 -27.26 2.22
C LYS A 262 -17.39 -26.17 3.28
N THR A 263 -17.24 -26.58 4.52
CA THR A 263 -17.17 -25.71 5.70
C THR A 263 -15.81 -25.84 6.40
N PRO A 264 -15.43 -24.92 7.28
CA PRO A 264 -14.26 -25.09 8.14
C PRO A 264 -14.32 -26.35 9.03
N ALA A 265 -15.52 -26.79 9.43
CA ALA A 265 -15.69 -28.03 10.19
C ALA A 265 -15.29 -29.26 9.35
N ASP A 266 -15.69 -29.32 8.07
CA ASP A 266 -15.31 -30.41 7.16
C ASP A 266 -13.79 -30.52 7.02
N ILE A 267 -13.06 -29.39 7.06
CA ILE A 267 -11.59 -29.40 6.99
C ILE A 267 -10.99 -30.14 8.19
N MET A 268 -11.57 -29.97 9.37
CA MET A 268 -11.04 -30.56 10.60
C MET A 268 -11.50 -32.00 10.82
N GLU A 269 -12.75 -32.31 10.46
CA GLU A 269 -13.41 -33.60 10.75
C GLU A 269 -13.11 -34.68 9.71
N GLU A 270 -13.05 -34.29 8.42
CA GLU A 270 -12.81 -35.26 7.37
C GLU A 270 -11.35 -35.69 7.29
N ILE A 271 -11.13 -36.91 6.82
CA ILE A 271 -9.78 -37.50 6.69
C ILE A 271 -8.83 -36.62 5.90
N LYS A 272 -7.54 -36.72 6.24
CA LYS A 272 -6.47 -35.92 5.63
C LYS A 272 -6.32 -36.13 4.11
N SER A 273 -6.76 -37.27 3.60
CA SER A 273 -6.71 -37.67 2.18
C SER A 273 -8.08 -37.63 1.50
N ALA A 274 -9.06 -36.88 2.02
CA ALA A 274 -10.35 -36.73 1.38
C ALA A 274 -10.22 -36.21 -0.05
N ASP A 275 -10.97 -36.77 -1.00
CA ASP A 275 -10.85 -36.48 -2.43
C ASP A 275 -10.98 -34.99 -2.76
N TRP A 276 -11.90 -34.29 -2.08
CA TRP A 276 -12.08 -32.87 -2.28
C TRP A 276 -10.90 -32.02 -1.77
N LYS A 277 -10.20 -32.48 -0.70
CA LYS A 277 -8.98 -31.80 -0.20
C LYS A 277 -7.86 -31.95 -1.22
N ILE A 278 -7.71 -33.16 -1.79
CA ILE A 278 -6.71 -33.43 -2.84
C ILE A 278 -7.03 -32.61 -4.09
N LEU A 279 -8.30 -32.51 -4.47
CA LEU A 279 -8.77 -31.71 -5.59
C LEU A 279 -8.42 -30.22 -5.39
N ILE A 280 -8.72 -29.65 -4.21
CA ILE A 280 -8.33 -28.26 -3.89
C ILE A 280 -6.81 -28.08 -3.91
N ALA A 281 -6.06 -29.00 -3.31
CA ALA A 281 -4.60 -28.94 -3.30
C ALA A 281 -4.02 -28.96 -4.72
N ALA A 282 -4.58 -29.79 -5.62
CA ALA A 282 -4.19 -29.84 -7.02
C ALA A 282 -4.48 -28.52 -7.76
N VAL A 283 -5.65 -27.90 -7.52
CA VAL A 283 -6.01 -26.60 -8.11
C VAL A 283 -5.06 -25.52 -7.60
N LEU A 284 -4.82 -25.42 -6.29
CA LEU A 284 -3.91 -24.45 -5.69
C LEU A 284 -2.48 -24.58 -6.25
N LYS A 285 -1.99 -25.82 -6.43
CA LYS A 285 -0.66 -26.08 -7.03
C LYS A 285 -0.60 -25.72 -8.52
N CYS A 286 -1.72 -25.74 -9.22
CA CYS A 286 -1.80 -25.39 -10.63
C CYS A 286 -1.94 -23.87 -10.85
N LYS A 287 -2.80 -23.21 -10.07
CA LYS A 287 -3.16 -21.80 -10.26
C LYS A 287 -2.30 -20.83 -9.45
N THR A 288 -1.63 -21.31 -8.41
CA THR A 288 -0.90 -20.44 -7.47
C THR A 288 0.50 -20.96 -7.18
N SER A 289 1.30 -20.12 -6.51
CA SER A 289 2.61 -20.52 -5.96
C SER A 289 2.52 -21.07 -4.52
N ALA A 290 1.34 -21.54 -4.08
CA ALA A 290 1.13 -22.00 -2.72
C ALA A 290 2.09 -23.14 -2.33
N THR A 291 2.71 -22.98 -1.16
CA THR A 291 3.67 -23.96 -0.64
C THR A 291 2.95 -25.19 -0.07
N ASN A 292 3.60 -26.35 -0.11
CA ASN A 292 3.02 -27.55 0.48
C ASN A 292 2.80 -27.41 2.00
N VAL A 293 3.63 -26.63 2.69
CA VAL A 293 3.48 -26.32 4.11
C VAL A 293 2.14 -25.62 4.33
N TRP A 294 1.92 -24.53 3.61
CA TRP A 294 0.70 -23.76 3.73
C TRP A 294 -0.57 -24.56 3.35
N ILE A 295 -0.52 -25.33 2.25
CA ILE A 295 -1.64 -26.18 1.83
C ILE A 295 -1.97 -27.24 2.90
N ALA A 296 -0.93 -27.91 3.45
CA ALA A 296 -1.10 -28.91 4.49
C ALA A 296 -1.76 -28.35 5.75
N GLU A 297 -1.36 -27.15 6.15
CA GLU A 297 -1.94 -26.44 7.30
C GLU A 297 -3.38 -26.04 7.04
N GLN A 298 -3.66 -25.37 5.91
CA GLN A 298 -5.00 -24.85 5.62
C GLN A 298 -6.05 -25.94 5.39
N LEU A 299 -5.69 -27.07 4.81
CA LEU A 299 -6.60 -28.20 4.50
C LEU A 299 -6.50 -29.35 5.52
N ASN A 300 -5.74 -29.18 6.60
CA ASN A 300 -5.50 -30.25 7.58
C ASN A 300 -5.09 -31.58 6.90
N MET A 301 -4.10 -31.51 5.99
CA MET A 301 -3.66 -32.69 5.22
C MET A 301 -2.45 -33.41 5.85
N GLY A 302 -2.03 -33.01 7.06
CA GLY A 302 -0.90 -33.60 7.78
C GLY A 302 0.43 -32.96 7.39
N VAL A 303 1.42 -33.76 7.04
CA VAL A 303 2.77 -33.24 6.73
C VAL A 303 2.87 -32.70 5.29
N PRO A 304 3.72 -31.69 5.02
CA PRO A 304 3.84 -31.09 3.68
C PRO A 304 4.16 -32.09 2.57
N HIS A 305 4.93 -33.13 2.88
CA HIS A 305 5.25 -34.19 1.91
C HIS A 305 4.03 -35.01 1.46
N ALA A 306 3.03 -35.15 2.33
CA ALA A 306 1.78 -35.85 1.99
C ALA A 306 1.03 -35.12 0.87
N VAL A 307 1.03 -33.77 0.87
CA VAL A 307 0.42 -32.96 -0.21
C VAL A 307 1.05 -33.29 -1.56
N SER A 308 2.39 -33.34 -1.65
CA SER A 308 3.09 -33.69 -2.89
C SER A 308 2.69 -35.07 -3.38
N ARG A 309 2.64 -36.05 -2.46
CA ARG A 309 2.25 -37.43 -2.79
C ARG A 309 0.82 -37.49 -3.30
N TYR A 310 -0.14 -36.89 -2.61
CA TYR A 310 -1.54 -36.94 -3.02
C TYR A 310 -1.76 -36.26 -4.37
N VAL A 311 -1.19 -35.08 -4.58
CA VAL A 311 -1.29 -34.35 -5.86
C VAL A 311 -0.55 -35.11 -6.98
N GLY A 312 0.55 -35.77 -6.68
CA GLY A 312 1.27 -36.62 -7.63
C GLY A 312 0.40 -37.79 -8.12
N ILE A 313 -0.19 -38.58 -7.19
CA ILE A 313 -1.11 -39.69 -7.50
C ILE A 313 -2.34 -39.17 -8.28
N PHE A 314 -2.93 -38.05 -7.86
CA PHE A 314 -4.06 -37.44 -8.54
C PHE A 314 -3.78 -37.15 -10.02
N LYS A 315 -2.59 -36.63 -10.34
CA LYS A 315 -2.15 -36.39 -11.73
C LYS A 315 -1.84 -37.69 -12.48
N GLN A 316 -1.16 -38.64 -11.84
CA GLN A 316 -0.82 -39.94 -12.46
C GLN A 316 -2.06 -40.74 -12.87
N ASN A 317 -3.14 -40.63 -12.08
CA ASN A 317 -4.42 -41.28 -12.37
C ASN A 317 -5.24 -40.58 -13.46
N GLY A 318 -4.74 -39.44 -14.00
CA GLY A 318 -5.45 -38.63 -15.00
C GLY A 318 -6.66 -37.88 -14.46
N THR A 319 -6.83 -37.82 -13.15
CA THR A 319 -8.00 -37.13 -12.50
C THR A 319 -7.98 -35.63 -12.76
N ASP A 320 -6.81 -35.04 -13.09
CA ASP A 320 -6.67 -33.64 -13.53
C ASP A 320 -7.26 -33.38 -14.93
N GLN A 321 -7.58 -34.44 -15.69
CA GLN A 321 -8.28 -34.35 -16.98
C GLN A 321 -9.80 -34.47 -16.86
N GLU A 322 -10.31 -34.83 -15.68
CA GLU A 322 -11.73 -35.04 -15.43
C GLU A 322 -12.51 -33.73 -15.31
N LYS A 323 -13.82 -33.82 -15.58
CA LYS A 323 -14.73 -32.66 -15.54
C LYS A 323 -14.73 -31.91 -14.21
N PRO A 324 -14.69 -32.56 -13.01
CA PRO A 324 -14.70 -31.83 -11.74
C PRO A 324 -13.50 -30.89 -11.58
N PHE A 325 -12.29 -31.37 -11.91
CA PHE A 325 -11.07 -30.54 -11.84
C PHE A 325 -11.14 -29.40 -12.85
N LYS A 326 -11.45 -29.70 -14.12
CA LYS A 326 -11.53 -28.69 -15.19
C LYS A 326 -12.58 -27.62 -14.88
N LYS A 327 -13.73 -28.02 -14.35
CA LYS A 327 -14.78 -27.08 -13.93
C LYS A 327 -14.35 -26.23 -12.74
N LEU A 328 -13.64 -26.78 -11.77
CA LEU A 328 -13.19 -26.03 -10.62
C LEU A 328 -12.09 -25.02 -11.02
N ILE A 329 -11.07 -25.49 -11.74
CA ILE A 329 -9.91 -24.67 -12.14
C ILE A 329 -10.28 -23.50 -13.06
N ALA A 330 -11.25 -23.71 -13.99
CA ALA A 330 -11.70 -22.67 -14.90
C ALA A 330 -12.40 -21.48 -14.21
N ASN A 331 -12.85 -21.69 -12.98
CA ASN A 331 -13.63 -20.71 -12.22
C ASN A 331 -12.84 -20.11 -11.03
N ILE A 332 -11.55 -20.38 -10.90
CA ILE A 332 -10.70 -19.80 -9.85
C ILE A 332 -9.87 -18.68 -10.46
N THR A 333 -10.12 -17.48 -9.99
CA THR A 333 -9.38 -16.25 -10.34
C THR A 333 -8.27 -16.03 -9.31
N THR A 334 -7.01 -15.83 -9.75
CA THR A 334 -5.83 -15.68 -8.86
C THR A 334 -4.98 -14.46 -9.20
#